data_1ec1b44760f6ee62a18ebd9bfec46399
#
_entry.id   1ec1b44760f6ee62a18ebd9bfec46399
#
_cell.length_a   1.000
_cell.length_b   1.000
_cell.length_c   1.000
_cell.angle_alpha   90.00
_cell.angle_beta   90.00
_cell.angle_gamma   90.00
#
_symmetry.space_group_name_H-M   'P 1'
#
loop_
_entity.id
_entity.type
_entity.pdbx_description
1 polymer ?
#
loop_
_entity_poly.entity_id
_entity_poly.type
_entity_poly.pdbx_seq_one_letter_code
_entity_poly.pdbx_strand_id
1 'polypeptide(L)'
;MSGVGGGYPSDLTDEQWALVVPLFPPARVGPKGGRREKHPRWRIVDAIFYVVRTGCAWRQPPKDFAPWPTVYWYFTWWHDDGTVERIHDALRGKVREADGRDPEPSAGLIDSQSVRTADTVPAATRGFDAGKKVKGRKRFIVTDTLGLLLAVHVVAASIQDRDGAKRPLLWTRLDHPGVKKVWADQGFAGRLAEWTAKILGRDLETVRKDPDQRGFQVQHKRWAVERTFSWPTAHRRLARDYETSPAHSETMIRWAVIGVMVRRLTRGRAATRPGPRPLVRHVP
;
A
#
# COMPACT_ATOMS: atom_id res chain seq x y z
N MET A 1 -13.70 -5.29 30.11
CA MET A 1 -13.47 -5.31 28.64
C MET A 1 -11.97 -5.28 28.42
N SER A 2 -11.36 -6.41 28.11
CA SER A 2 -9.91 -6.51 27.87
C SER A 2 -9.61 -5.85 26.53
N GLY A 3 -8.84 -4.76 26.55
CA GLY A 3 -8.45 -4.01 25.37
C GLY A 3 -7.81 -4.89 24.30
N VAL A 4 -8.24 -4.69 23.07
CA VAL A 4 -7.64 -5.26 21.85
C VAL A 4 -6.29 -4.55 21.60
N GLY A 5 -5.42 -4.53 22.59
CA GLY A 5 -4.09 -3.93 22.47
C GLY A 5 -3.03 -5.00 22.28
N GLY A 6 -2.48 -5.10 21.10
CA GLY A 6 -1.52 -6.10 20.70
C GLY A 6 -0.21 -6.10 21.47
N GLY A 7 0.47 -7.24 21.47
CA GLY A 7 1.81 -7.42 22.04
C GLY A 7 2.91 -6.83 21.16
N TYR A 8 2.63 -6.45 19.90
CA TYR A 8 3.62 -6.01 18.92
C TYR A 8 3.43 -4.56 18.50
N PRO A 9 4.51 -3.81 18.18
CA PRO A 9 4.43 -2.43 17.69
C PRO A 9 3.71 -2.29 16.34
N SER A 10 3.46 -3.40 15.64
CA SER A 10 2.71 -3.45 14.39
C SER A 10 1.21 -3.55 14.59
N ASP A 11 0.76 -3.97 15.78
CA ASP A 11 -0.65 -4.21 16.05
C ASP A 11 -1.45 -2.90 16.06
N LEU A 12 -2.71 -2.99 15.67
CA LEU A 12 -3.62 -1.87 15.74
C LEU A 12 -4.05 -1.62 17.19
N THR A 13 -4.20 -0.35 17.56
CA THR A 13 -4.92 0.02 18.77
C THR A 13 -6.42 -0.18 18.60
N ASP A 14 -7.18 -0.21 19.72
CA ASP A 14 -8.65 -0.31 19.66
C ASP A 14 -9.26 0.82 18.82
N GLU A 15 -8.73 2.03 18.95
CA GLU A 15 -9.16 3.19 18.16
C GLU A 15 -8.87 2.99 16.66
N GLN A 16 -7.69 2.48 16.33
CA GLN A 16 -7.31 2.17 14.95
C GLN A 16 -8.17 1.05 14.35
N TRP A 17 -8.44 0.01 15.14
CA TRP A 17 -9.31 -1.07 14.74
C TRP A 17 -10.74 -0.58 14.48
N ALA A 18 -11.28 0.30 15.32
CA ALA A 18 -12.60 0.88 15.15
C ALA A 18 -12.78 1.65 13.82
N LEU A 19 -11.69 2.21 13.26
CA LEU A 19 -11.72 2.85 11.93
C LEU A 19 -11.84 1.85 10.79
N VAL A 20 -11.31 0.64 10.97
CA VAL A 20 -11.15 -0.35 9.89
C VAL A 20 -12.25 -1.41 9.92
N VAL A 21 -12.72 -1.82 11.10
CA VAL A 21 -13.68 -2.92 11.25
C VAL A 21 -14.97 -2.74 10.46
N PRO A 22 -15.58 -1.54 10.33
CA PRO A 22 -16.82 -1.37 9.57
C PRO A 22 -16.64 -1.56 8.06
N LEU A 23 -15.40 -1.55 7.58
CA LEU A 23 -15.07 -1.63 6.16
C LEU A 23 -14.89 -3.09 5.69
N PHE A 24 -14.82 -4.04 6.62
CA PHE A 24 -14.77 -5.46 6.27
C PHE A 24 -16.16 -5.99 5.90
N PRO A 25 -16.22 -6.96 4.97
CA PRO A 25 -17.48 -7.63 4.67
C PRO A 25 -18.04 -8.31 5.93
N PRO A 26 -19.37 -8.52 6.02
CA PRO A 26 -19.96 -9.27 7.14
C PRO A 26 -19.34 -10.68 7.24
N ALA A 27 -19.34 -11.24 8.45
CA ALA A 27 -18.89 -12.62 8.63
C ALA A 27 -19.74 -13.57 7.77
N ARG A 28 -19.09 -14.47 7.05
CA ARG A 28 -19.81 -15.47 6.24
C ARG A 28 -20.50 -16.49 7.18
N VAL A 29 -21.76 -16.26 7.43
CA VAL A 29 -22.64 -17.28 8.02
C VAL A 29 -23.53 -17.74 6.88
N GLY A 30 -23.42 -19.01 6.47
CA GLY A 30 -24.27 -19.56 5.42
C GLY A 30 -25.75 -19.54 5.82
N PRO A 31 -26.70 -19.60 4.85
CA PRO A 31 -28.14 -19.57 5.13
C PRO A 31 -28.61 -20.68 6.07
N LYS A 32 -27.88 -21.79 6.15
CA LYS A 32 -28.13 -22.93 7.04
C LYS A 32 -27.32 -22.89 8.35
N GLY A 33 -26.77 -21.74 8.72
CA GLY A 33 -25.73 -21.65 9.72
C GLY A 33 -24.41 -22.19 9.16
N GLY A 34 -23.30 -21.59 9.53
CA GLY A 34 -21.96 -22.03 9.15
C GLY A 34 -21.07 -22.01 10.38
N ARG A 35 -19.89 -22.63 10.26
CA ARG A 35 -18.87 -22.56 11.28
C ARG A 35 -18.50 -21.07 11.49
N ARG A 36 -18.70 -20.57 12.71
CA ARG A 36 -18.25 -19.21 13.06
C ARG A 36 -16.75 -19.06 12.82
N GLU A 37 -16.33 -17.83 12.46
CA GLU A 37 -14.91 -17.51 12.35
C GLU A 37 -14.18 -17.91 13.63
N LYS A 38 -13.20 -18.81 13.51
CA LYS A 38 -12.45 -19.36 14.65
C LYS A 38 -11.56 -18.33 15.31
N HIS A 39 -11.03 -17.42 14.50
CA HIS A 39 -10.09 -16.40 14.94
C HIS A 39 -10.70 -15.01 14.75
N PRO A 40 -10.63 -14.12 15.73
CA PRO A 40 -11.09 -12.75 15.59
C PRO A 40 -10.36 -12.05 14.44
N ARG A 41 -11.08 -11.28 13.62
CA ARG A 41 -10.51 -10.60 12.45
C ARG A 41 -9.37 -9.65 12.79
N TRP A 42 -9.45 -8.97 13.94
CA TRP A 42 -8.37 -8.10 14.38
C TRP A 42 -7.05 -8.85 14.54
N ARG A 43 -7.06 -10.11 15.04
CA ARG A 43 -5.86 -10.95 15.10
C ARG A 43 -5.29 -11.32 13.74
N ILE A 44 -6.15 -11.51 12.76
CA ILE A 44 -5.74 -11.77 11.37
C ILE A 44 -5.07 -10.51 10.78
N VAL A 45 -5.69 -9.34 10.99
CA VAL A 45 -5.17 -8.06 10.49
C VAL A 45 -3.84 -7.73 11.15
N ASP A 46 -3.71 -7.89 12.47
CA ASP A 46 -2.46 -7.68 13.19
C ASP A 46 -1.35 -8.60 12.69
N ALA A 47 -1.66 -9.88 12.42
CA ALA A 47 -0.70 -10.81 11.83
C ALA A 47 -0.25 -10.37 10.43
N ILE A 48 -1.16 -9.84 9.59
CA ILE A 48 -0.80 -9.27 8.28
C ILE A 48 0.11 -8.06 8.47
N PHE A 49 -0.22 -7.12 9.37
CA PHE A 49 0.63 -5.97 9.65
C PHE A 49 1.99 -6.37 10.24
N TYR A 50 2.03 -7.43 11.04
CA TYR A 50 3.28 -7.98 11.54
C TYR A 50 4.18 -8.45 10.39
N VAL A 51 3.64 -9.24 9.44
CA VAL A 51 4.38 -9.69 8.24
C VAL A 51 4.85 -8.50 7.40
N VAL A 52 3.97 -7.53 7.13
CA VAL A 52 4.30 -6.31 6.37
C VAL A 52 5.43 -5.54 7.05
N ARG A 53 5.35 -5.35 8.36
CA ARG A 53 6.30 -4.53 9.12
C ARG A 53 7.65 -5.19 9.30
N THR A 54 7.66 -6.48 9.68
CA THR A 54 8.88 -7.22 10.02
C THR A 54 9.57 -7.84 8.80
N GLY A 55 8.81 -8.11 7.74
CA GLY A 55 9.31 -8.79 6.54
C GLY A 55 9.53 -10.29 6.72
N CYS A 56 9.04 -10.89 7.81
CA CYS A 56 9.17 -12.32 8.02
C CYS A 56 8.44 -13.13 6.94
N ALA A 57 8.86 -14.38 6.73
CA ALA A 57 8.13 -15.29 5.85
C ALA A 57 6.74 -15.59 6.42
N TRP A 58 5.74 -15.85 5.56
CA TRP A 58 4.38 -16.18 5.98
C TRP A 58 4.28 -17.34 6.98
N ARG A 59 5.27 -18.24 6.99
CA ARG A 59 5.35 -19.39 7.90
C ARG A 59 6.02 -19.09 9.23
N GLN A 60 6.46 -17.83 9.45
CA GLN A 60 7.29 -17.41 10.60
C GLN A 60 6.64 -16.40 11.58
N PRO A 61 5.35 -15.97 11.44
CA PRO A 61 4.73 -15.19 12.48
C PRO A 61 4.75 -15.94 13.82
N PRO A 62 4.83 -15.21 14.93
CA PRO A 62 4.75 -15.79 16.28
C PRO A 62 3.50 -16.65 16.51
N LYS A 63 3.62 -17.65 17.41
CA LYS A 63 2.55 -18.64 17.66
C LYS A 63 1.30 -18.07 18.34
N ASP A 64 1.37 -16.89 18.90
CA ASP A 64 0.25 -16.17 19.51
C ASP A 64 -0.68 -15.53 18.46
N PHE A 65 -0.27 -15.42 17.21
CA PHE A 65 -1.18 -15.13 16.11
C PHE A 65 -2.00 -16.36 15.68
N ALA A 66 -2.98 -16.13 14.83
CA ALA A 66 -3.67 -17.23 14.14
C ALA A 66 -2.67 -18.04 13.28
N PRO A 67 -2.91 -19.35 13.06
CA PRO A 67 -2.06 -20.16 12.21
C PRO A 67 -1.82 -19.50 10.86
N TRP A 68 -0.57 -19.49 10.39
CA TRP A 68 -0.17 -18.81 9.16
C TRP A 68 -1.01 -19.19 7.92
N PRO A 69 -1.49 -20.45 7.73
CA PRO A 69 -2.35 -20.75 6.57
C PRO A 69 -3.68 -20.01 6.63
N THR A 70 -4.22 -19.80 7.85
CA THR A 70 -5.45 -19.02 8.05
C THR A 70 -5.21 -17.56 7.72
N VAL A 71 -4.11 -16.96 8.23
CA VAL A 71 -3.77 -15.56 7.95
C VAL A 71 -3.57 -15.34 6.45
N TYR A 72 -2.81 -16.23 5.79
CA TYR A 72 -2.55 -16.15 4.35
C TYR A 72 -3.82 -16.32 3.53
N TRP A 73 -4.73 -17.22 3.95
CA TRP A 73 -6.03 -17.39 3.31
C TRP A 73 -6.87 -16.11 3.36
N TYR A 74 -6.92 -15.43 4.52
CA TYR A 74 -7.62 -14.15 4.62
C TYR A 74 -6.95 -13.05 3.79
N PHE A 75 -5.62 -13.02 3.74
CA PHE A 75 -4.87 -12.07 2.91
C PHE A 75 -5.22 -12.24 1.42
N THR A 76 -5.26 -13.48 0.92
CA THR A 76 -5.63 -13.76 -0.48
C THR A 76 -7.10 -13.50 -0.72
N TRP A 77 -7.98 -13.96 0.17
CA TRP A 77 -9.41 -13.75 0.01
C TRP A 77 -9.78 -12.25 -0.02
N TRP A 78 -9.26 -11.46 0.89
CA TRP A 78 -9.53 -10.01 0.91
C TRP A 78 -8.90 -9.25 -0.27
N HIS A 79 -7.86 -9.82 -0.89
CA HIS A 79 -7.38 -9.36 -2.18
C HIS A 79 -8.37 -9.70 -3.29
N ASP A 80 -8.77 -10.98 -3.39
CA ASP A 80 -9.59 -11.49 -4.50
C ASP A 80 -10.99 -10.87 -4.54
N ASP A 81 -11.59 -10.55 -3.39
CA ASP A 81 -12.90 -9.93 -3.28
C ASP A 81 -12.89 -8.39 -3.28
N GLY A 82 -11.71 -7.76 -3.42
CA GLY A 82 -11.53 -6.32 -3.44
C GLY A 82 -11.69 -5.64 -2.08
N THR A 83 -11.70 -6.37 -0.97
CA THR A 83 -11.84 -5.80 0.38
C THR A 83 -10.69 -4.85 0.71
N VAL A 84 -9.45 -5.22 0.35
CA VAL A 84 -8.28 -4.39 0.65
C VAL A 84 -8.35 -3.05 -0.08
N GLU A 85 -8.77 -3.06 -1.33
CA GLU A 85 -8.98 -1.86 -2.14
C GLU A 85 -10.05 -0.96 -1.52
N ARG A 86 -11.21 -1.51 -1.14
CA ARG A 86 -12.30 -0.75 -0.50
C ARG A 86 -11.87 -0.12 0.83
N ILE A 87 -11.15 -0.87 1.68
CA ILE A 87 -10.61 -0.35 2.95
C ILE A 87 -9.63 0.80 2.67
N HIS A 88 -8.71 0.58 1.72
CA HIS A 88 -7.72 1.56 1.33
C HIS A 88 -8.38 2.88 0.88
N ASP A 89 -9.37 2.80 -0.03
CA ASP A 89 -10.01 3.99 -0.61
C ASP A 89 -10.86 4.74 0.41
N ALA A 90 -11.58 4.02 1.27
CA ALA A 90 -12.35 4.63 2.35
C ALA A 90 -11.44 5.39 3.34
N LEU A 91 -10.29 4.82 3.70
CA LEU A 91 -9.33 5.49 4.59
C LEU A 91 -8.64 6.67 3.90
N ARG A 92 -8.34 6.55 2.59
CA ARG A 92 -7.80 7.64 1.79
C ARG A 92 -8.72 8.86 1.82
N GLY A 93 -10.03 8.64 1.57
CA GLY A 93 -11.03 9.70 1.66
C GLY A 93 -11.03 10.39 3.03
N LYS A 94 -11.08 9.61 4.12
CA LYS A 94 -11.03 10.14 5.50
C LYS A 94 -9.77 10.94 5.80
N VAL A 95 -8.60 10.50 5.31
CA VAL A 95 -7.34 11.25 5.49
C VAL A 95 -7.38 12.57 4.74
N ARG A 96 -7.97 12.60 3.55
CA ARG A 96 -8.12 13.85 2.77
C ARG A 96 -9.07 14.82 3.47
N GLU A 97 -10.21 14.33 3.93
CA GLU A 97 -11.18 15.13 4.72
C GLU A 97 -10.55 15.71 6.00
N ALA A 98 -9.78 14.90 6.72
CA ALA A 98 -9.06 15.35 7.91
C ALA A 98 -8.02 16.45 7.62
N ASP A 99 -7.50 16.50 6.38
CA ASP A 99 -6.60 17.56 5.89
C ASP A 99 -7.37 18.74 5.23
N GLY A 100 -8.69 18.79 5.34
CA GLY A 100 -9.51 19.83 4.75
C GLY A 100 -9.59 19.78 3.22
N ARG A 101 -9.45 18.60 2.63
CA ARG A 101 -9.52 18.36 1.19
C ARG A 101 -10.74 17.54 0.82
N ASP A 102 -11.22 17.72 -0.41
CA ASP A 102 -12.23 16.86 -0.99
C ASP A 102 -11.76 15.40 -0.95
N PRO A 103 -12.60 14.41 -0.53
CA PRO A 103 -12.26 13.00 -0.55
C PRO A 103 -11.85 12.50 -1.95
N GLU A 104 -12.39 13.09 -3.02
CA GLU A 104 -11.97 12.79 -4.39
C GLU A 104 -10.84 13.72 -4.84
N PRO A 105 -9.68 13.18 -5.27
CA PRO A 105 -8.55 13.98 -5.73
C PRO A 105 -8.81 14.56 -7.13
N SER A 106 -8.33 15.77 -7.37
CA SER A 106 -8.40 16.44 -8.70
C SER A 106 -7.13 16.27 -9.51
N ALA A 107 -6.01 15.92 -8.88
CA ALA A 107 -4.73 15.74 -9.53
C ALA A 107 -3.91 14.62 -8.88
N GLY A 108 -3.00 14.03 -9.66
CA GLY A 108 -2.13 12.95 -9.23
C GLY A 108 -0.68 13.12 -9.69
N LEU A 109 0.17 12.25 -9.17
CA LEU A 109 1.57 12.11 -9.54
C LEU A 109 1.86 10.64 -9.82
N ILE A 110 2.61 10.35 -10.88
CA ILE A 110 3.06 8.99 -11.18
C ILE A 110 4.58 8.90 -11.12
N ASP A 111 5.07 7.80 -10.55
CA ASP A 111 6.49 7.48 -10.54
C ASP A 111 6.71 5.97 -10.51
N SER A 112 7.95 5.51 -10.71
CA SER A 112 8.32 4.11 -10.72
C SER A 112 9.52 3.81 -9.82
N GLN A 113 9.44 2.71 -9.09
CA GLN A 113 10.52 2.19 -8.26
C GLN A 113 10.88 0.76 -8.69
N SER A 114 12.16 0.53 -9.04
CA SER A 114 12.67 -0.83 -9.24
C SER A 114 13.17 -1.40 -7.92
N VAL A 115 12.71 -2.60 -7.58
CA VAL A 115 13.09 -3.31 -6.35
C VAL A 115 13.63 -4.69 -6.67
N ARG A 116 14.63 -5.13 -5.91
CA ARG A 116 15.16 -6.50 -6.03
C ARG A 116 14.09 -7.50 -5.60
N THR A 117 14.03 -8.65 -6.26
CA THR A 117 13.21 -9.78 -5.85
C THR A 117 14.04 -10.80 -5.08
N ALA A 118 13.37 -11.62 -4.26
CA ALA A 118 13.95 -12.85 -3.77
C ALA A 118 14.09 -13.87 -4.91
N ASP A 119 14.98 -14.84 -4.75
CA ASP A 119 15.19 -15.86 -5.78
C ASP A 119 14.01 -16.82 -5.92
N THR A 120 13.17 -16.91 -4.90
CA THR A 120 11.89 -17.66 -4.88
C THR A 120 10.81 -17.04 -5.77
N VAL A 121 10.98 -15.78 -6.22
CA VAL A 121 10.04 -15.13 -7.13
C VAL A 121 10.19 -15.71 -8.54
N PRO A 122 9.08 -16.13 -9.21
CA PRO A 122 9.14 -16.74 -10.53
C PRO A 122 9.85 -15.87 -11.57
N ALA A 123 10.73 -16.49 -12.38
CA ALA A 123 11.51 -15.80 -13.40
C ALA A 123 10.63 -15.04 -14.41
N ALA A 124 9.46 -15.59 -14.75
CA ALA A 124 8.51 -14.98 -15.67
C ALA A 124 7.93 -13.63 -15.19
N THR A 125 8.00 -13.34 -13.89
CA THR A 125 7.44 -12.12 -13.30
C THR A 125 8.50 -11.12 -12.84
N ARG A 126 9.78 -11.39 -13.13
CA ARG A 126 10.91 -10.51 -12.81
C ARG A 126 11.74 -10.22 -14.07
N GLY A 127 12.46 -9.09 -14.07
CA GLY A 127 13.30 -8.68 -15.18
C GLY A 127 14.49 -7.85 -14.70
N PHE A 128 15.24 -7.29 -15.63
CA PHE A 128 16.39 -6.44 -15.33
C PHE A 128 16.13 -5.01 -15.81
N ASP A 129 16.17 -4.06 -14.89
CA ASP A 129 16.15 -2.64 -15.18
C ASP A 129 17.59 -2.18 -15.47
N ALA A 130 17.88 -1.95 -16.75
CA ALA A 130 19.24 -1.58 -17.19
C ALA A 130 19.64 -0.17 -16.70
N GLY A 131 18.69 0.75 -16.59
CA GLY A 131 18.95 2.12 -16.14
C GLY A 131 19.29 2.19 -14.64
N LYS A 132 18.54 1.46 -13.83
CA LYS A 132 18.73 1.42 -12.36
C LYS A 132 19.64 0.27 -11.91
N LYS A 133 20.08 -0.61 -12.83
CA LYS A 133 20.90 -1.82 -12.58
C LYS A 133 20.28 -2.73 -11.50
N VAL A 134 18.97 -2.93 -11.55
CA VAL A 134 18.20 -3.72 -10.60
C VAL A 134 17.57 -4.93 -11.30
N LYS A 135 17.86 -6.15 -10.80
CA LYS A 135 17.17 -7.38 -11.18
C LYS A 135 16.00 -7.59 -10.22
N GLY A 136 14.76 -7.52 -10.73
CA GLY A 136 13.58 -7.67 -9.89
C GLY A 136 12.29 -7.23 -10.54
N ARG A 137 11.47 -6.51 -9.79
CA ARG A 137 10.19 -5.94 -10.23
C ARG A 137 10.21 -4.42 -10.19
N LYS A 138 9.36 -3.82 -11.01
CA LYS A 138 9.13 -2.38 -11.04
C LYS A 138 7.72 -2.10 -10.53
N ARG A 139 7.61 -1.18 -9.58
CA ARG A 139 6.37 -0.71 -8.97
C ARG A 139 6.04 0.64 -9.57
N PHE A 140 4.94 0.74 -10.28
CA PHE A 140 4.38 2.02 -10.73
C PHE A 140 3.34 2.45 -9.70
N ILE A 141 3.46 3.66 -9.19
CA ILE A 141 2.59 4.21 -8.16
C ILE A 141 2.01 5.51 -8.66
N VAL A 142 0.69 5.64 -8.60
CA VAL A 142 -0.01 6.91 -8.76
C VAL A 142 -0.47 7.37 -7.39
N THR A 143 -0.16 8.60 -7.03
CA THR A 143 -0.59 9.22 -5.78
C THR A 143 -1.34 10.50 -6.03
N ASP A 144 -2.10 10.96 -5.04
CA ASP A 144 -2.62 12.31 -5.04
C ASP A 144 -1.56 13.34 -4.58
N THR A 145 -1.94 14.61 -4.50
CA THR A 145 -1.06 15.71 -4.06
C THR A 145 -0.69 15.66 -2.58
N LEU A 146 -1.39 14.86 -1.77
CA LEU A 146 -1.04 14.57 -0.37
C LEU A 146 -0.10 13.36 -0.26
N GLY A 147 0.24 12.73 -1.39
CA GLY A 147 1.04 11.50 -1.44
C GLY A 147 0.25 10.25 -1.05
N LEU A 148 -1.08 10.28 -1.08
CA LEU A 148 -1.90 9.11 -0.82
C LEU A 148 -2.03 8.27 -2.08
N LEU A 149 -1.88 6.97 -1.95
CA LEU A 149 -1.93 6.02 -3.07
C LEU A 149 -3.30 6.05 -3.77
N LEU A 150 -3.32 6.15 -5.09
CA LEU A 150 -4.49 6.01 -5.94
C LEU A 150 -4.46 4.68 -6.70
N ALA A 151 -3.32 4.35 -7.31
CA ALA A 151 -3.14 3.10 -8.02
C ALA A 151 -1.71 2.59 -7.84
N VAL A 152 -1.55 1.27 -7.85
CA VAL A 152 -0.25 0.60 -7.87
C VAL A 152 -0.27 -0.54 -8.87
N HIS A 153 0.80 -0.65 -9.68
CA HIS A 153 1.00 -1.74 -10.62
C HIS A 153 2.41 -2.29 -10.55
N VAL A 154 2.52 -3.61 -10.39
CA VAL A 154 3.79 -4.31 -10.22
C VAL A 154 4.05 -5.20 -11.42
N VAL A 155 5.19 -5.01 -12.08
CA VAL A 155 5.59 -5.75 -13.28
C VAL A 155 7.07 -6.15 -13.20
N ALA A 156 7.53 -6.92 -14.18
CA ALA A 156 8.97 -7.20 -14.34
C ALA A 156 9.75 -5.88 -14.53
N ALA A 157 10.93 -5.78 -13.90
CA ALA A 157 11.72 -4.54 -13.93
C ALA A 157 12.22 -4.16 -15.34
N SER A 158 12.21 -5.09 -16.29
CA SER A 158 12.54 -4.86 -17.71
C SER A 158 11.49 -4.03 -18.48
N ILE A 159 10.26 -3.91 -17.93
CA ILE A 159 9.21 -3.11 -18.58
C ILE A 159 9.59 -1.63 -18.51
N GLN A 160 9.48 -0.96 -19.67
CA GLN A 160 9.78 0.47 -19.77
C GLN A 160 8.74 1.31 -19.03
N ASP A 161 9.16 2.48 -18.51
CA ASP A 161 8.30 3.33 -17.70
C ASP A 161 7.03 3.76 -18.45
N ARG A 162 7.14 4.09 -19.74
CA ARG A 162 6.00 4.47 -20.59
C ARG A 162 4.96 3.37 -20.76
N ASP A 163 5.39 2.10 -20.80
CA ASP A 163 4.47 0.97 -21.01
C ASP A 163 3.85 0.52 -19.69
N GLY A 164 4.64 0.44 -18.63
CA GLY A 164 4.14 0.05 -17.30
C GLY A 164 3.20 1.08 -16.68
N ALA A 165 3.33 2.36 -17.04
CA ALA A 165 2.47 3.44 -16.56
C ALA A 165 1.03 3.42 -17.10
N LYS A 166 0.80 2.83 -18.29
CA LYS A 166 -0.53 2.84 -18.92
C LYS A 166 -1.60 2.25 -18.02
N ARG A 167 -1.32 1.14 -17.39
CA ARG A 167 -2.30 0.41 -16.57
C ARG A 167 -2.70 1.17 -15.31
N PRO A 168 -1.78 1.64 -14.45
CA PRO A 168 -2.16 2.42 -13.28
C PRO A 168 -2.80 3.77 -13.64
N LEU A 169 -2.45 4.40 -14.76
CA LEU A 169 -3.15 5.59 -15.25
C LEU A 169 -4.59 5.28 -15.69
N LEU A 170 -4.83 4.13 -16.34
CA LEU A 170 -6.17 3.68 -16.67
C LEU A 170 -7.00 3.41 -15.42
N TRP A 171 -6.47 2.71 -14.42
CA TRP A 171 -7.15 2.48 -13.15
C TRP A 171 -7.45 3.80 -12.44
N THR A 172 -6.49 4.73 -12.38
CA THR A 172 -6.74 6.07 -11.83
C THR A 172 -7.88 6.79 -12.57
N ARG A 173 -8.00 6.61 -13.90
CA ARG A 173 -9.10 7.20 -14.66
C ARG A 173 -10.46 6.60 -14.30
N LEU A 174 -10.51 5.29 -14.05
CA LEU A 174 -11.74 4.55 -13.76
C LEU A 174 -12.19 4.75 -12.31
N ASP A 175 -11.25 4.63 -11.37
CA ASP A 175 -11.55 4.61 -9.93
C ASP A 175 -11.56 6.03 -9.32
N HIS A 176 -10.86 6.99 -9.96
CA HIS A 176 -10.73 8.38 -9.52
C HIS A 176 -11.04 9.36 -10.66
N PRO A 177 -12.31 9.46 -11.08
CA PRO A 177 -12.71 10.28 -12.23
C PRO A 177 -12.45 11.78 -12.03
N GLY A 178 -12.29 12.24 -10.78
CA GLY A 178 -11.92 13.60 -10.41
C GLY A 178 -10.52 14.00 -10.84
N VAL A 179 -9.59 13.04 -10.95
CA VAL A 179 -8.21 13.31 -11.37
C VAL A 179 -8.16 13.70 -12.83
N LYS A 180 -7.94 14.97 -13.11
CA LYS A 180 -7.87 15.54 -14.48
C LYS A 180 -6.43 15.69 -14.96
N LYS A 181 -5.49 15.85 -14.03
CA LYS A 181 -4.07 16.11 -14.30
C LYS A 181 -3.17 15.16 -13.53
N VAL A 182 -2.16 14.64 -14.19
CA VAL A 182 -1.12 13.79 -13.56
C VAL A 182 0.26 14.37 -13.90
N TRP A 183 1.12 14.53 -12.89
CA TRP A 183 2.51 14.88 -13.09
C TRP A 183 3.39 13.64 -13.09
N ALA A 184 4.41 13.64 -13.93
CA ALA A 184 5.38 12.56 -14.08
C ALA A 184 6.81 13.11 -14.22
N ASP A 185 7.82 12.27 -14.03
CA ASP A 185 9.19 12.62 -14.36
C ASP A 185 9.46 12.49 -15.87
N GLN A 186 10.67 12.85 -16.30
CA GLN A 186 11.05 12.79 -17.73
C GLN A 186 11.07 11.38 -18.31
N GLY A 187 11.21 10.32 -17.50
CA GLY A 187 11.16 8.93 -17.94
C GLY A 187 9.82 8.56 -18.60
N PHE A 188 8.77 9.31 -18.28
CA PHE A 188 7.42 9.13 -18.82
C PHE A 188 7.11 10.03 -20.04
N ALA A 189 8.04 10.88 -20.50
CA ALA A 189 7.82 11.81 -21.59
C ALA A 189 7.54 11.12 -22.95
N GLY A 190 6.92 11.86 -23.88
CA GLY A 190 6.66 11.43 -25.26
C GLY A 190 5.31 10.74 -25.43
N ARG A 191 5.25 9.64 -26.17
CA ARG A 191 4.00 8.97 -26.57
C ARG A 191 3.02 8.65 -25.44
N LEU A 192 3.47 8.55 -24.18
CA LEU A 192 2.58 8.32 -23.06
C LEU A 192 1.67 9.52 -22.78
N ALA A 193 2.17 10.74 -22.90
CA ALA A 193 1.36 11.96 -22.71
C ALA A 193 0.28 12.05 -23.80
N GLU A 194 0.63 11.80 -25.07
CA GLU A 194 -0.33 11.77 -26.18
C GLU A 194 -1.39 10.68 -25.98
N TRP A 195 -0.98 9.48 -25.57
CA TRP A 195 -1.88 8.37 -25.26
C TRP A 195 -2.83 8.72 -24.12
N THR A 196 -2.32 9.34 -23.05
CA THR A 196 -3.10 9.73 -21.87
C THR A 196 -4.15 10.78 -22.26
N ALA A 197 -3.79 11.77 -23.06
CA ALA A 197 -4.72 12.78 -23.56
C ALA A 197 -5.78 12.17 -24.48
N LYS A 198 -5.37 11.36 -25.45
CA LYS A 198 -6.27 10.81 -26.48
C LYS A 198 -7.20 9.72 -25.94
N ILE A 199 -6.69 8.81 -25.12
CA ILE A 199 -7.43 7.62 -24.67
C ILE A 199 -8.10 7.84 -23.32
N LEU A 200 -7.43 8.52 -22.38
CA LEU A 200 -7.97 8.70 -21.04
C LEU A 200 -8.66 10.07 -20.86
N GLY A 201 -8.47 11.01 -21.79
CA GLY A 201 -8.97 12.38 -21.65
C GLY A 201 -8.38 13.08 -20.44
N ARG A 202 -7.09 12.85 -20.15
CA ARG A 202 -6.36 13.38 -19.00
C ARG A 202 -5.07 14.06 -19.44
N ASP A 203 -4.67 15.09 -18.70
CA ASP A 203 -3.41 15.78 -18.92
C ASP A 203 -2.28 15.07 -18.16
N LEU A 204 -1.24 14.62 -18.89
CA LEU A 204 -0.01 14.10 -18.33
C LEU A 204 1.12 15.10 -18.60
N GLU A 205 1.48 15.86 -17.57
CA GLU A 205 2.56 16.85 -17.62
C GLU A 205 3.88 16.24 -17.12
N THR A 206 4.91 16.24 -17.94
CA THR A 206 6.25 15.84 -17.52
C THR A 206 7.01 17.03 -16.93
N VAL A 207 7.43 16.90 -15.66
CA VAL A 207 8.22 17.93 -14.98
C VAL A 207 9.68 17.78 -15.35
N ARG A 208 10.25 18.79 -16.00
CA ARG A 208 11.67 18.86 -16.35
C ARG A 208 12.46 19.42 -15.16
N LYS A 209 13.69 18.90 -14.96
CA LYS A 209 14.67 19.61 -14.12
C LYS A 209 15.07 20.87 -14.85
N ASP A 210 15.19 21.98 -14.12
CA ASP A 210 15.79 23.19 -14.66
C ASP A 210 17.25 22.85 -15.03
N PRO A 211 17.69 23.08 -16.28
CA PRO A 211 19.06 22.82 -16.71
C PRO A 211 20.10 23.58 -15.90
N ASP A 212 19.74 24.77 -15.41
CA ASP A 212 20.64 25.66 -14.64
C ASP A 212 20.61 25.43 -13.13
N GLN A 213 19.80 24.47 -12.68
CA GLN A 213 19.67 24.14 -11.27
C GLN A 213 20.95 23.49 -10.73
N ARG A 214 21.74 24.24 -9.96
CA ARG A 214 22.86 23.73 -9.16
C ARG A 214 22.39 23.35 -7.75
N GLY A 215 22.62 22.10 -7.36
CA GLY A 215 22.27 21.59 -6.04
C GLY A 215 20.87 20.97 -5.93
N PHE A 216 20.55 20.46 -4.73
CA PHE A 216 19.27 19.84 -4.43
C PHE A 216 18.22 20.92 -4.12
N GLN A 217 17.21 21.07 -4.96
CA GLN A 217 16.02 21.87 -4.66
C GLN A 217 14.79 20.96 -4.60
N VAL A 218 14.02 21.11 -3.53
CA VAL A 218 12.77 20.39 -3.33
C VAL A 218 11.72 20.90 -4.32
N GLN A 219 11.46 20.12 -5.37
CA GLN A 219 10.32 20.40 -6.23
C GLN A 219 9.05 19.89 -5.53
N HIS A 220 8.17 20.79 -5.09
CA HIS A 220 6.97 20.47 -4.32
C HIS A 220 6.13 19.33 -4.91
N LYS A 221 6.04 19.24 -6.24
CA LYS A 221 5.28 18.19 -6.93
C LYS A 221 5.96 16.81 -6.86
N ARG A 222 7.30 16.73 -6.92
CA ARG A 222 8.04 15.46 -6.84
C ARG A 222 8.13 14.92 -5.42
N TRP A 223 8.26 15.81 -4.44
CA TRP A 223 8.38 15.43 -3.04
C TRP A 223 7.21 14.57 -2.53
N ALA A 224 5.99 14.79 -3.04
CA ALA A 224 4.84 13.98 -2.66
C ALA A 224 5.02 12.50 -3.04
N VAL A 225 5.55 12.22 -4.24
CA VAL A 225 5.80 10.83 -4.70
C VAL A 225 7.01 10.22 -4.00
N GLU A 226 8.11 10.98 -3.90
CA GLU A 226 9.32 10.52 -3.18
C GLU A 226 8.98 10.15 -1.74
N ARG A 227 8.15 10.96 -1.06
CA ARG A 227 7.62 10.64 0.26
C ARG A 227 6.79 9.36 0.27
N THR A 228 5.98 9.12 -0.77
CA THR A 228 5.18 7.91 -0.86
C THR A 228 6.04 6.67 -1.02
N PHE A 229 7.13 6.72 -1.79
CA PHE A 229 8.09 5.62 -1.86
C PHE A 229 8.90 5.42 -0.57
N SER A 230 9.04 6.43 0.28
CA SER A 230 9.69 6.27 1.57
C SER A 230 8.84 5.47 2.57
N TRP A 231 7.51 5.54 2.48
CA TRP A 231 6.62 4.79 3.38
C TRP A 231 6.70 3.26 3.21
N PRO A 232 6.65 2.68 1.98
CA PRO A 232 6.91 1.28 1.76
C PRO A 232 8.28 0.83 2.28
N THR A 233 9.32 1.64 2.11
CA THR A 233 10.68 1.26 2.56
C THR A 233 10.81 1.19 4.08
N ALA A 234 9.95 1.89 4.83
CA ALA A 234 9.83 1.74 6.28
C ALA A 234 9.27 0.36 6.71
N HIS A 235 8.71 -0.41 5.77
CA HIS A 235 8.19 -1.74 5.97
C HIS A 235 9.16 -2.76 5.37
N ARG A 236 9.80 -3.58 6.21
CA ARG A 236 10.85 -4.52 5.78
C ARG A 236 10.41 -5.48 4.67
N ARG A 237 9.11 -5.88 4.65
CA ARG A 237 8.56 -6.73 3.60
C ARG A 237 8.62 -6.07 2.23
N LEU A 238 8.60 -4.75 2.15
CA LEU A 238 8.60 -3.98 0.90
C LEU A 238 10.00 -3.50 0.47
N ALA A 239 11.03 -3.65 1.32
CA ALA A 239 12.42 -3.33 0.95
C ALA A 239 12.93 -4.23 -0.19
N ARG A 240 12.35 -5.41 -0.31
CA ARG A 240 12.56 -6.39 -1.38
C ARG A 240 11.21 -7.00 -1.75
N ASP A 241 11.04 -7.50 -2.97
CA ASP A 241 9.82 -8.22 -3.34
C ASP A 241 10.00 -9.74 -3.12
N TYR A 242 9.12 -10.32 -2.32
CA TYR A 242 9.12 -11.74 -1.95
C TYR A 242 7.87 -12.46 -2.47
N GLU A 243 6.91 -11.74 -3.03
CA GLU A 243 5.61 -12.30 -3.37
C GLU A 243 5.67 -13.06 -4.70
N THR A 244 5.10 -14.25 -4.73
CA THR A 244 5.05 -15.08 -5.94
C THR A 244 4.27 -14.37 -7.05
N SER A 245 3.12 -13.78 -6.70
CA SER A 245 2.29 -13.01 -7.62
C SER A 245 2.57 -11.50 -7.54
N PRO A 246 2.68 -10.78 -8.68
CA PRO A 246 2.69 -9.31 -8.69
C PRO A 246 1.47 -8.70 -7.99
N ALA A 247 0.29 -9.29 -8.14
CA ALA A 247 -0.93 -8.81 -7.49
C ALA A 247 -0.84 -8.88 -5.95
N HIS A 248 -0.21 -9.93 -5.40
CA HIS A 248 0.05 -10.00 -3.96
C HIS A 248 1.08 -8.94 -3.50
N SER A 249 2.04 -8.59 -4.35
CA SER A 249 2.95 -7.48 -4.08
C SER A 249 2.20 -6.14 -4.02
N GLU A 250 1.25 -5.90 -4.93
CA GLU A 250 0.37 -4.73 -4.91
C GLU A 250 -0.47 -4.68 -3.63
N THR A 251 -1.01 -5.83 -3.21
CA THR A 251 -1.79 -5.97 -1.97
C THR A 251 -0.95 -5.70 -0.72
N MET A 252 0.31 -6.17 -0.69
CA MET A 252 1.25 -5.84 0.39
C MET A 252 1.50 -4.34 0.50
N ILE A 253 1.63 -3.64 -0.63
CA ILE A 253 1.79 -2.19 -0.66
C ILE A 253 0.54 -1.51 -0.10
N ARG A 254 -0.67 -1.95 -0.50
CA ARG A 254 -1.93 -1.41 0.05
C ARG A 254 -2.03 -1.62 1.55
N TRP A 255 -1.71 -2.79 2.08
CA TRP A 255 -1.68 -3.03 3.54
C TRP A 255 -0.71 -2.11 4.26
N ALA A 256 0.49 -1.88 3.72
CA ALA A 256 1.45 -0.94 4.30
C ALA A 256 0.86 0.47 4.36
N VAL A 257 0.24 0.94 3.26
CA VAL A 257 -0.38 2.28 3.18
C VAL A 257 -1.60 2.39 4.10
N ILE A 258 -2.44 1.35 4.21
CA ILE A 258 -3.54 1.27 5.18
C ILE A 258 -3.00 1.53 6.60
N GLY A 259 -1.94 0.83 7.00
CA GLY A 259 -1.33 1.04 8.32
C GLY A 259 -0.80 2.45 8.53
N VAL A 260 -0.28 3.12 7.50
CA VAL A 260 0.14 4.53 7.57
C VAL A 260 -1.07 5.46 7.72
N MET A 261 -2.13 5.24 6.93
CA MET A 261 -3.34 6.07 6.97
C MET A 261 -4.07 5.97 8.30
N VAL A 262 -4.21 4.77 8.84
CA VAL A 262 -4.83 4.55 10.15
C VAL A 262 -4.07 5.28 11.25
N ARG A 263 -2.73 5.18 11.26
CA ARG A 263 -1.89 5.93 12.21
C ARG A 263 -2.00 7.45 12.02
N ARG A 264 -2.15 7.92 10.78
CA ARG A 264 -2.31 9.35 10.50
C ARG A 264 -3.63 9.89 11.04
N LEU A 265 -4.71 9.14 10.91
CA LEU A 265 -6.04 9.49 11.41
C LEU A 265 -6.12 9.52 12.95
N THR A 266 -5.26 8.76 13.64
CA THR A 266 -5.25 8.67 15.11
C THR A 266 -4.17 9.52 15.79
N ARG A 267 -3.30 10.20 15.03
CA ARG A 267 -2.17 11.00 15.59
C ARG A 267 -2.58 12.27 16.34
N GLY A 268 -3.79 12.76 16.17
CA GLY A 268 -4.26 13.99 16.81
C GLY A 268 -4.74 13.81 18.25
N ARG A 269 -4.85 12.59 18.74
CA ARG A 269 -5.19 12.27 20.13
C ARG A 269 -3.92 11.83 20.85
N ALA A 270 -3.70 12.37 22.06
CA ALA A 270 -2.56 12.00 22.88
C ALA A 270 -2.45 10.47 22.90
N ALA A 271 -1.35 9.93 22.35
CA ALA A 271 -1.09 8.51 22.43
C ALA A 271 -0.90 8.19 23.92
N THR A 272 -1.94 7.72 24.55
CA THR A 272 -1.81 6.99 25.81
C THR A 272 -1.03 5.73 25.44
N ARG A 273 0.30 5.84 25.52
CA ARG A 273 1.13 4.63 25.54
C ARG A 273 0.56 3.77 26.67
N PRO A 274 0.11 2.55 26.41
CA PRO A 274 -0.16 1.62 27.49
C PRO A 274 1.11 1.56 28.32
N GLY A 275 1.01 1.80 29.63
CA GLY A 275 2.12 1.60 30.53
C GLY A 275 2.68 0.17 30.36
N PRO A 276 3.92 -0.08 30.77
CA PRO A 276 4.51 -1.42 30.68
C PRO A 276 3.55 -2.41 31.34
N ARG A 277 3.12 -3.41 30.56
CA ARG A 277 2.25 -4.48 31.07
C ARG A 277 2.95 -5.16 32.23
N PRO A 278 2.24 -5.44 33.35
CA PRO A 278 2.82 -6.25 34.41
C PRO A 278 3.23 -7.60 33.79
N LEU A 279 4.50 -7.94 33.96
CA LEU A 279 5.00 -9.29 33.64
C LEU A 279 4.16 -10.28 34.43
N VAL A 280 3.36 -11.09 33.75
CA VAL A 280 2.73 -12.25 34.34
C VAL A 280 3.88 -13.18 34.71
N ARG A 281 4.28 -13.16 35.99
CA ARG A 281 5.18 -14.16 36.55
C ARG A 281 4.40 -15.50 36.51
N HIS A 282 4.81 -16.38 35.62
CA HIS A 282 4.49 -17.77 35.80
C HIS A 282 5.15 -18.20 37.13
N VAL A 283 4.34 -18.38 38.14
CA VAL A 283 4.74 -19.09 39.34
C VAL A 283 4.83 -20.57 38.96
N PRO A 284 5.90 -21.28 39.36
CA PRO A 284 6.19 -22.66 38.98
C PRO A 284 5.09 -23.64 39.42
#